data_5e64c423465a94aff76349d9b44a31a8
#
_entry.id   5e64c423465a94aff76349d9b44a31a8
#
_cell.length_a   1.000
_cell.length_b   1.000
_cell.length_c   1.000
_cell.angle_alpha   90.00
_cell.angle_beta   90.00
_cell.angle_gamma   90.00
#
_symmetry.space_group_name_H-M   'P 1'
#
loop_
_entity.id
_entity.type
_entity.pdbx_description
1 polymer ?
#
loop_
_entity_poly.entity_id
_entity_poly.type
_entity_poly.pdbx_seq_one_letter_code
_entity_poly.pdbx_strand_id
1 'polypeptide(L)'
;MRLLALCTLTVCLLAAAEFRQHTIASDLKGGYQVVAADLNKDGRPDLIALAAGLKELLWFENPGWQRHILLAGVSRPINLAVSDPRPDGIPIIVLAQEFSMDPQQSAGIVSVLTHTGDPRQPWTAAEIDRLPTSHRLRWADIDGSGSKVVVNAPLAGARASAPDYRDRVPLVFYRPGTWKREVISNDLAGVLHGISIVDWDGDRRDEILTASFEGISLFQLGGKWRRTRLAQGSPDAWPKCGSSEVAVGRIGKRRFLCAIEPWHGNQVVVYVERRGQWERQVIDDSFVDGHALLTADLD
;
A
#
# COMPACT_ATOMS: atom_id res chain seq x y z
N MET A 1 -57.47 -13.47 -34.30
CA MET A 1 -56.51 -12.35 -34.16
C MET A 1 -55.48 -12.72 -33.09
N ARG A 2 -54.27 -13.07 -33.46
CA ARG A 2 -53.15 -13.35 -32.54
C ARG A 2 -52.27 -12.10 -32.48
N LEU A 3 -52.22 -11.45 -31.31
CA LEU A 3 -51.27 -10.35 -31.07
C LEU A 3 -49.86 -10.95 -30.94
N LEU A 4 -48.98 -10.59 -31.85
CA LEU A 4 -47.53 -10.78 -31.67
C LEU A 4 -47.01 -9.63 -30.79
N ALA A 5 -46.54 -9.95 -29.57
CA ALA A 5 -45.81 -9.02 -28.74
C ALA A 5 -44.36 -8.97 -29.25
N LEU A 6 -43.96 -7.82 -29.80
CA LEU A 6 -42.58 -7.52 -30.21
C LEU A 6 -41.80 -7.12 -28.95
N CYS A 7 -40.96 -8.03 -28.42
CA CYS A 7 -40.01 -7.72 -27.38
C CYS A 7 -38.80 -6.99 -28.00
N THR A 8 -38.74 -5.68 -27.85
CA THR A 8 -37.55 -4.89 -28.20
C THR A 8 -36.49 -5.12 -27.13
N LEU A 9 -35.44 -5.87 -27.47
CA LEU A 9 -34.27 -6.06 -26.67
C LEU A 9 -33.44 -4.77 -26.74
N THR A 10 -33.52 -3.93 -25.69
CA THR A 10 -32.64 -2.76 -25.56
C THR A 10 -31.25 -3.25 -25.12
N VAL A 11 -30.32 -3.35 -26.07
CA VAL A 11 -28.90 -3.57 -25.77
C VAL A 11 -28.36 -2.27 -25.22
N CYS A 12 -28.19 -2.19 -23.91
CA CYS A 12 -27.37 -1.14 -23.31
C CYS A 12 -25.91 -1.42 -23.72
N LEU A 13 -25.41 -0.64 -24.68
CA LEU A 13 -23.99 -0.54 -24.93
C LEU A 13 -23.37 0.12 -23.68
N LEU A 14 -22.79 -0.70 -22.81
CA LEU A 14 -21.88 -0.19 -21.80
C LEU A 14 -20.69 0.42 -22.54
N ALA A 15 -20.62 1.75 -22.59
CA ALA A 15 -19.43 2.44 -23.06
C ALA A 15 -18.30 2.08 -22.10
N ALA A 16 -17.28 1.39 -22.60
CA ALA A 16 -16.06 1.17 -21.84
C ALA A 16 -15.44 2.54 -21.54
N ALA A 17 -14.98 2.75 -20.31
CA ALA A 17 -14.27 3.97 -19.96
C ALA A 17 -13.04 4.13 -20.87
N GLU A 18 -12.96 5.27 -21.58
CA GLU A 18 -11.79 5.58 -22.40
C GLU A 18 -10.72 6.24 -21.52
N PHE A 19 -9.55 5.62 -21.41
CA PHE A 19 -8.40 6.18 -20.74
C PHE A 19 -7.46 6.84 -21.74
N ARG A 20 -7.08 8.10 -21.46
CA ARG A 20 -6.06 8.81 -22.23
C ARG A 20 -4.74 8.81 -21.46
N GLN A 21 -3.68 8.31 -22.09
CA GLN A 21 -2.34 8.32 -21.51
C GLN A 21 -1.74 9.72 -21.56
N HIS A 22 -1.18 10.17 -20.43
CA HIS A 22 -0.37 11.38 -20.28
C HIS A 22 0.96 11.03 -19.66
N THR A 23 2.07 11.32 -20.36
CA THR A 23 3.42 11.13 -19.81
C THR A 23 3.85 12.41 -19.11
N ILE A 24 4.07 12.33 -17.79
CA ILE A 24 4.51 13.45 -16.96
C ILE A 24 6.03 13.51 -16.85
N ALA A 25 6.67 12.34 -16.69
CA ALA A 25 8.13 12.20 -16.65
C ALA A 25 8.56 10.86 -17.23
N SER A 26 9.72 10.81 -17.89
CA SER A 26 10.28 9.59 -18.52
C SER A 26 11.70 9.25 -18.05
N ASP A 27 12.26 10.06 -17.15
CA ASP A 27 13.65 9.99 -16.67
C ASP A 27 13.78 9.44 -15.23
N LEU A 28 12.71 8.81 -14.70
CA LEU A 28 12.67 8.24 -13.37
C LEU A 28 13.30 6.85 -13.34
N LYS A 29 14.65 6.81 -13.34
CA LYS A 29 15.39 5.54 -13.31
C LYS A 29 15.01 4.70 -12.07
N GLY A 30 14.46 3.49 -12.29
CA GLY A 30 13.99 2.64 -11.22
C GLY A 30 12.77 3.22 -10.50
N GLY A 31 11.84 3.86 -11.24
CA GLY A 31 10.57 4.34 -10.69
C GLY A 31 9.85 3.21 -9.95
N TYR A 32 9.40 3.49 -8.72
CA TYR A 32 8.89 2.46 -7.83
C TYR A 32 7.50 2.79 -7.26
N GLN A 33 7.30 4.01 -6.81
CA GLN A 33 6.03 4.44 -6.23
C GLN A 33 5.64 5.83 -6.72
N VAL A 34 4.34 6.02 -6.96
CA VAL A 34 3.72 7.33 -7.18
C VAL A 34 2.60 7.51 -6.15
N VAL A 35 2.54 8.69 -5.54
CA VAL A 35 1.50 9.06 -4.58
C VAL A 35 0.90 10.41 -4.99
N ALA A 36 -0.43 10.52 -4.95
CA ALA A 36 -1.14 11.76 -5.19
C ALA A 36 -1.45 12.47 -3.87
N ALA A 37 -1.10 13.75 -3.75
CA ALA A 37 -1.40 14.60 -2.60
C ALA A 37 -1.35 16.08 -3.01
N ASP A 38 -2.21 16.91 -2.42
CA ASP A 38 -2.15 18.37 -2.58
C ASP A 38 -1.08 18.92 -1.64
N LEU A 39 0.09 19.25 -2.18
CA LEU A 39 1.23 19.74 -1.40
C LEU A 39 1.30 21.25 -1.30
N ASN A 40 0.67 21.98 -2.23
CA ASN A 40 0.71 23.44 -2.30
C ASN A 40 -0.59 24.12 -1.86
N LYS A 41 -1.63 23.36 -1.49
CA LYS A 41 -2.96 23.79 -1.02
C LYS A 41 -3.79 24.51 -2.10
N ASP A 42 -3.63 24.13 -3.35
CA ASP A 42 -4.42 24.71 -4.42
C ASP A 42 -5.72 23.92 -4.73
N GLY A 43 -5.97 22.84 -3.98
CA GLY A 43 -7.12 21.96 -4.12
C GLY A 43 -6.97 20.92 -5.23
N ARG A 44 -5.80 20.79 -5.83
CA ARG A 44 -5.50 19.82 -6.89
C ARG A 44 -4.43 18.84 -6.43
N PRO A 45 -4.62 17.53 -6.67
CA PRO A 45 -3.60 16.56 -6.29
C PRO A 45 -2.36 16.71 -7.18
N ASP A 46 -1.21 16.88 -6.56
CA ASP A 46 0.11 16.76 -7.14
C ASP A 46 0.56 15.29 -7.17
N LEU A 47 1.68 14.98 -7.83
CA LEU A 47 2.25 13.64 -7.84
C LEU A 47 3.63 13.64 -7.17
N ILE A 48 3.80 12.80 -6.18
CA ILE A 48 5.10 12.51 -5.58
C ILE A 48 5.64 11.24 -6.20
N ALA A 49 6.84 11.29 -6.75
CA ALA A 49 7.48 10.13 -7.39
C ALA A 49 8.74 9.70 -6.64
N LEU A 50 8.76 8.42 -6.30
CA LEU A 50 9.87 7.73 -5.68
C LEU A 50 10.52 6.81 -6.71
N ALA A 51 11.84 6.93 -6.88
CA ALA A 51 12.61 6.13 -7.81
C ALA A 51 13.91 5.65 -7.15
N ALA A 52 14.12 4.34 -7.12
CA ALA A 52 15.25 3.72 -6.42
C ALA A 52 16.62 4.08 -7.02
N GLY A 53 16.67 4.45 -8.30
CA GLY A 53 17.88 4.88 -9.00
C GLY A 53 18.19 6.38 -8.90
N LEU A 54 17.36 7.16 -8.20
CA LEU A 54 17.59 8.58 -7.98
C LEU A 54 18.05 8.85 -6.54
N LYS A 55 18.73 9.97 -6.35
CA LYS A 55 19.13 10.49 -5.03
C LYS A 55 18.21 11.61 -4.54
N GLU A 56 17.04 11.73 -5.17
CA GLU A 56 16.06 12.77 -4.91
C GLU A 56 14.68 12.16 -4.85
N LEU A 57 13.87 12.62 -3.91
CA LEU A 57 12.43 12.44 -3.91
C LEU A 57 11.83 13.63 -4.66
N LEU A 58 11.01 13.35 -5.65
CA LEU A 58 10.49 14.37 -6.56
C LEU A 58 8.99 14.54 -6.38
N TRP A 59 8.50 15.75 -6.67
CA TRP A 59 7.08 15.97 -6.87
C TRP A 59 6.84 16.82 -8.12
N PHE A 60 5.66 16.62 -8.70
CA PHE A 60 5.20 17.27 -9.92
C PHE A 60 3.93 18.03 -9.61
N GLU A 61 4.01 19.36 -9.69
CA GLU A 61 2.93 20.27 -9.33
C GLU A 61 1.87 20.32 -10.42
N ASN A 62 0.63 20.02 -10.06
CA ASN A 62 -0.54 20.14 -10.92
C ASN A 62 -0.99 21.63 -10.98
N PRO A 63 -1.39 22.21 -12.15
CA PRO A 63 -1.69 21.51 -13.41
C PRO A 63 -0.53 21.43 -14.41
N GLY A 64 0.53 22.14 -14.20
CA GLY A 64 1.62 22.26 -15.18
C GLY A 64 2.65 21.13 -15.10
N TRP A 65 2.56 20.29 -14.10
CA TRP A 65 3.49 19.21 -13.79
C TRP A 65 4.94 19.69 -13.65
N GLN A 66 5.10 20.90 -13.11
CA GLN A 66 6.42 21.43 -12.81
C GLN A 66 7.12 20.54 -11.78
N ARG A 67 8.35 20.15 -12.11
CA ARG A 67 9.15 19.27 -11.25
C ARG A 67 9.81 20.07 -10.14
N HIS A 68 9.69 19.56 -8.91
CA HIS A 68 10.35 20.09 -7.72
C HIS A 68 11.11 18.95 -7.02
N ILE A 69 12.19 19.30 -6.32
CA ILE A 69 12.90 18.39 -5.42
C ILE A 69 12.25 18.51 -4.06
N LEU A 70 11.56 17.45 -3.63
CA LEU A 70 10.95 17.39 -2.30
C LEU A 70 12.05 17.16 -1.23
N LEU A 71 12.94 16.20 -1.47
CA LEU A 71 14.05 15.87 -0.58
C LEU A 71 15.25 15.44 -1.41
N ALA A 72 16.43 15.99 -1.11
CA ALA A 72 17.71 15.55 -1.68
C ALA A 72 18.44 14.58 -0.75
N GLY A 73 19.39 13.81 -1.30
CA GLY A 73 20.22 12.89 -0.54
C GLY A 73 19.54 11.59 -0.12
N VAL A 74 18.41 11.24 -0.74
CA VAL A 74 17.77 9.94 -0.50
C VAL A 74 18.65 8.80 -1.04
N SER A 75 18.60 7.67 -0.36
CA SER A 75 19.35 6.49 -0.76
C SER A 75 18.49 5.25 -0.66
N ARG A 76 18.39 4.50 -1.74
CA ARG A 76 17.58 3.30 -1.85
C ARG A 76 16.16 3.48 -1.23
N PRO A 77 15.43 4.56 -1.62
CA PRO A 77 14.09 4.77 -1.12
C PRO A 77 13.14 3.68 -1.62
N ILE A 78 12.18 3.26 -0.79
CA ILE A 78 11.31 2.14 -1.12
C ILE A 78 9.82 2.46 -1.01
N ASN A 79 9.41 3.26 -0.04
CA ASN A 79 8.00 3.59 0.14
C ASN A 79 7.84 4.90 0.91
N LEU A 80 6.77 5.60 0.62
CA LEU A 80 6.33 6.74 1.41
C LEU A 80 4.82 6.68 1.66
N ALA A 81 4.40 7.33 2.74
CA ALA A 81 3.00 7.52 3.08
C ALA A 81 2.73 9.00 3.36
N VAL A 82 1.67 9.52 2.77
CA VAL A 82 1.22 10.90 2.93
C VAL A 82 -0.03 10.90 3.81
N SER A 83 -0.06 11.74 4.86
CA SER A 83 -1.23 11.88 5.72
C SER A 83 -2.33 12.71 5.03
N ASP A 84 -3.50 12.76 5.65
CA ASP A 84 -4.44 13.83 5.39
C ASP A 84 -3.80 15.18 5.70
N PRO A 85 -4.29 16.27 5.09
CA PRO A 85 -3.80 17.60 5.39
C PRO A 85 -3.96 17.94 6.89
N ARG A 86 -2.93 18.51 7.48
CA ARG A 86 -2.98 19.07 8.85
C ARG A 86 -3.83 20.35 8.89
N PRO A 87 -4.08 20.95 10.06
CA PRO A 87 -4.79 22.23 10.16
C PRO A 87 -4.16 23.37 9.35
N ASP A 88 -2.84 23.30 9.09
CA ASP A 88 -2.13 24.23 8.20
C ASP A 88 -2.33 23.93 6.71
N GLY A 89 -3.03 22.83 6.40
CA GLY A 89 -3.32 22.34 5.06
C GLY A 89 -2.21 21.53 4.41
N ILE A 90 -1.07 21.32 5.09
CA ILE A 90 0.07 20.56 4.55
C ILE A 90 0.09 19.16 5.17
N PRO A 91 0.22 18.09 4.35
CA PRO A 91 0.31 16.74 4.88
C PRO A 91 1.66 16.47 5.57
N ILE A 92 1.70 15.43 6.39
CA ILE A 92 2.94 14.82 6.88
C ILE A 92 3.33 13.72 5.91
N ILE A 93 4.59 13.67 5.51
CA ILE A 93 5.13 12.59 4.69
C ILE A 93 6.06 11.74 5.56
N VAL A 94 5.91 10.42 5.50
CA VAL A 94 6.84 9.48 6.13
C VAL A 94 7.49 8.66 5.03
N LEU A 95 8.81 8.57 5.04
CA LEU A 95 9.64 7.91 4.01
C LEU A 95 10.40 6.75 4.63
N ALA A 96 10.36 5.59 3.99
CA ALA A 96 11.27 4.46 4.22
C ALA A 96 12.36 4.44 3.16
N GLN A 97 13.62 4.40 3.59
CA GLN A 97 14.79 4.40 2.72
C GLN A 97 15.92 3.54 3.30
N GLU A 98 17.07 3.48 2.61
CA GLU A 98 18.17 2.55 2.89
C GLU A 98 17.68 1.10 2.92
N PHE A 99 16.78 0.79 1.99
CA PHE A 99 16.19 -0.51 1.84
C PHE A 99 17.13 -1.49 1.14
N SER A 100 17.09 -2.74 1.57
CA SER A 100 17.60 -3.92 0.86
C SER A 100 16.70 -5.11 1.17
N MET A 101 16.54 -6.03 0.21
CA MET A 101 15.91 -7.33 0.47
C MET A 101 16.75 -8.22 1.37
N ASP A 102 18.06 -7.98 1.43
CA ASP A 102 18.95 -8.60 2.43
C ASP A 102 18.90 -7.75 3.72
N PRO A 103 18.33 -8.28 4.81
CA PRO A 103 18.21 -7.55 6.06
C PRO A 103 19.54 -7.07 6.64
N GLN A 104 20.63 -7.78 6.36
CA GLN A 104 21.96 -7.42 6.85
C GLN A 104 22.54 -6.19 6.12
N GLN A 105 21.99 -5.84 4.95
CA GLN A 105 22.39 -4.69 4.15
C GLN A 105 21.35 -3.56 4.18
N SER A 106 20.25 -3.75 4.92
CA SER A 106 19.16 -2.79 5.04
C SER A 106 19.27 -2.04 6.35
N ALA A 107 19.58 -0.74 6.31
CA ALA A 107 19.44 0.09 7.49
C ALA A 107 17.98 0.36 7.84
N GLY A 108 17.09 0.36 6.83
CA GLY A 108 15.64 0.52 7.02
C GLY A 108 15.28 1.81 7.73
N ILE A 109 15.86 2.93 7.29
CA ILE A 109 15.63 4.24 7.89
C ILE A 109 14.20 4.69 7.61
N VAL A 110 13.48 5.06 8.66
CA VAL A 110 12.17 5.70 8.59
C VAL A 110 12.30 7.15 9.02
N SER A 111 11.87 8.08 8.17
CA SER A 111 11.99 9.52 8.41
C SER A 111 10.66 10.24 8.22
N VAL A 112 10.41 11.25 9.03
CA VAL A 112 9.31 12.21 8.85
C VAL A 112 9.84 13.41 8.08
N LEU A 113 9.15 13.77 7.02
CA LEU A 113 9.46 14.93 6.21
C LEU A 113 8.58 16.11 6.63
N THR A 114 9.20 17.25 6.82
CA THR A 114 8.53 18.51 7.14
C THR A 114 9.12 19.65 6.32
N HIS A 115 8.32 20.68 6.12
CA HIS A 115 8.78 21.92 5.52
C HIS A 115 8.35 23.13 6.35
N THR A 116 8.96 24.28 6.08
CA THR A 116 8.57 25.58 6.63
C THR A 116 8.39 26.57 5.50
N GLY A 117 7.22 27.24 5.44
CA GLY A 117 6.94 28.25 4.40
C GLY A 117 6.50 27.64 3.07
N ASP A 118 7.21 27.95 1.97
CA ASP A 118 6.86 27.52 0.63
C ASP A 118 7.16 26.02 0.44
N PRO A 119 6.15 25.17 0.16
CA PRO A 119 6.33 23.74 -0.06
C PRO A 119 7.16 23.40 -1.30
N ARG A 120 7.39 24.37 -2.21
CA ARG A 120 8.25 24.20 -3.39
C ARG A 120 9.73 24.17 -3.06
N GLN A 121 10.10 24.65 -1.87
CA GLN A 121 11.46 24.53 -1.37
C GLN A 121 11.70 23.12 -0.82
N PRO A 122 12.94 22.60 -0.87
CA PRO A 122 13.25 21.27 -0.34
C PRO A 122 12.83 21.12 1.12
N TRP A 123 12.22 19.99 1.42
CA TRP A 123 11.79 19.61 2.77
C TRP A 123 12.96 19.08 3.57
N THR A 124 12.81 19.06 4.88
CA THR A 124 13.77 18.43 5.79
C THR A 124 13.26 17.07 6.25
N ALA A 125 14.19 16.13 6.49
CA ALA A 125 13.89 14.81 7.01
C ALA A 125 14.44 14.65 8.43
N ALA A 126 13.60 14.19 9.34
CA ALA A 126 13.98 13.78 10.68
C ALA A 126 13.83 12.27 10.80
N GLU A 127 14.93 11.56 11.07
CA GLU A 127 14.89 10.13 11.33
C GLU A 127 14.11 9.83 12.60
N ILE A 128 13.15 8.89 12.54
CA ILE A 128 12.34 8.46 13.68
C ILE A 128 12.64 7.03 14.09
N ASP A 129 13.14 6.20 13.17
CA ASP A 129 13.44 4.81 13.44
C ASP A 129 14.44 4.21 12.44
N ARG A 130 15.09 3.11 12.87
CA ARG A 130 15.86 2.17 12.04
C ARG A 130 15.30 0.77 12.26
N LEU A 131 14.58 0.29 11.27
CA LEU A 131 13.99 -1.05 11.29
C LEU A 131 14.36 -1.75 9.97
N PRO A 132 15.30 -2.73 9.99
CA PRO A 132 15.75 -3.41 8.78
C PRO A 132 14.57 -3.83 7.90
N THR A 133 14.74 -3.69 6.61
CA THR A 133 13.74 -4.03 5.59
C THR A 133 12.42 -3.25 5.68
N SER A 134 12.32 -2.10 6.38
CA SER A 134 11.13 -1.22 6.32
C SER A 134 10.69 -1.06 4.86
N HIS A 135 9.45 -1.46 4.53
CA HIS A 135 9.06 -1.66 3.14
C HIS A 135 7.72 -1.01 2.77
N ARG A 136 6.66 -1.19 3.58
CA ARG A 136 5.36 -0.56 3.33
C ARG A 136 4.98 0.33 4.49
N LEU A 137 4.63 1.57 4.17
CA LEU A 137 4.11 2.56 5.11
C LEU A 137 2.67 2.93 4.74
N ARG A 138 1.75 2.97 5.72
CA ARG A 138 0.37 3.43 5.52
C ARG A 138 -0.11 4.19 6.75
N TRP A 139 -0.89 5.24 6.54
CA TRP A 139 -1.61 5.91 7.61
C TRP A 139 -2.90 5.15 7.95
N ALA A 140 -3.21 5.03 9.25
CA ALA A 140 -4.38 4.32 9.75
C ALA A 140 -4.94 5.00 11.01
N ASP A 141 -6.25 5.11 11.14
CA ASP A 141 -6.96 5.49 12.36
C ASP A 141 -7.35 4.23 13.14
N ILE A 142 -6.39 3.66 13.86
CA ILE A 142 -6.54 2.35 14.51
C ILE A 142 -7.45 2.36 15.74
N ASP A 143 -7.77 3.52 16.29
CA ASP A 143 -8.58 3.66 17.51
C ASP A 143 -9.85 4.50 17.32
N GLY A 144 -10.14 4.97 16.10
CA GLY A 144 -11.32 5.75 15.76
C GLY A 144 -11.34 7.17 16.32
N SER A 145 -10.18 7.65 16.76
CA SER A 145 -10.04 8.99 17.35
C SER A 145 -9.91 10.10 16.30
N GLY A 146 -9.72 9.76 15.04
CA GLY A 146 -9.33 10.67 13.97
C GLY A 146 -7.84 10.99 13.96
N SER A 147 -7.08 10.51 14.95
CA SER A 147 -5.63 10.70 15.05
C SER A 147 -4.90 9.51 14.43
N LYS A 148 -4.53 9.63 13.16
CA LYS A 148 -3.89 8.54 12.42
C LYS A 148 -2.47 8.27 12.90
N VAL A 149 -2.08 7.00 12.87
CA VAL A 149 -0.72 6.48 13.09
C VAL A 149 -0.11 6.02 11.77
N VAL A 150 1.21 5.89 11.70
CA VAL A 150 1.89 5.27 10.56
C VAL A 150 2.16 3.81 10.86
N VAL A 151 1.54 2.92 10.12
CA VAL A 151 1.85 1.48 10.13
C VAL A 151 3.07 1.25 9.25
N ASN A 152 4.04 0.50 9.76
CA ASN A 152 5.24 0.05 9.03
C ASN A 152 5.28 -1.48 8.99
N ALA A 153 5.32 -2.01 7.78
CA ALA A 153 5.48 -3.43 7.50
C ALA A 153 6.85 -3.66 6.84
N PRO A 154 7.86 -4.10 7.59
CA PRO A 154 9.12 -4.57 7.01
C PRO A 154 8.89 -5.75 6.06
N LEU A 155 9.74 -5.88 5.03
CA LEU A 155 9.63 -6.98 4.07
C LEU A 155 9.88 -8.34 4.73
N ALA A 156 10.87 -8.41 5.63
CA ALA A 156 11.30 -9.65 6.26
C ALA A 156 11.87 -9.38 7.66
N GLY A 157 12.01 -10.41 8.45
CA GLY A 157 12.67 -10.35 9.77
C GLY A 157 14.16 -10.03 9.65
N ALA A 158 14.73 -9.45 10.70
CA ALA A 158 16.11 -8.95 10.71
C ALA A 158 17.18 -10.05 10.51
N ARG A 159 16.84 -11.33 10.74
CA ARG A 159 17.73 -12.49 10.56
C ARG A 159 17.35 -13.37 9.37
N ALA A 160 16.37 -12.92 8.59
CA ALA A 160 15.93 -13.64 7.41
C ALA A 160 17.01 -13.66 6.32
N SER A 161 16.99 -14.69 5.49
CA SER A 161 17.86 -14.82 4.32
C SER A 161 17.08 -15.42 3.15
N ALA A 162 17.39 -14.96 1.94
CA ALA A 162 16.82 -15.51 0.72
C ALA A 162 17.28 -16.96 0.51
N PRO A 163 16.47 -17.82 -0.17
CA PRO A 163 15.15 -17.51 -0.72
C PRO A 163 14.02 -17.65 0.31
N ASP A 164 14.27 -18.29 1.42
CA ASP A 164 13.24 -18.75 2.36
C ASP A 164 12.72 -17.66 3.29
N TYR A 165 13.53 -16.68 3.64
CA TYR A 165 13.18 -15.59 4.56
C TYR A 165 12.52 -16.05 5.88
N ARG A 166 12.94 -17.22 6.42
CA ARG A 166 12.35 -17.83 7.63
C ARG A 166 12.78 -17.10 8.90
N ASP A 167 12.18 -15.95 9.16
CA ASP A 167 12.29 -15.21 10.42
C ASP A 167 10.97 -14.50 10.72
N ARG A 168 10.82 -14.04 11.97
CA ARG A 168 9.65 -13.28 12.40
C ARG A 168 9.73 -11.84 11.88
N VAL A 169 8.63 -11.37 11.30
CA VAL A 169 8.50 -10.02 10.76
C VAL A 169 7.71 -9.17 11.75
N PRO A 170 8.29 -8.10 12.30
CA PRO A 170 7.56 -7.19 13.17
C PRO A 170 6.65 -6.29 12.34
N LEU A 171 5.35 -6.35 12.57
CA LEU A 171 4.41 -5.33 12.10
C LEU A 171 4.31 -4.28 13.21
N VAL A 172 4.60 -3.01 12.89
CA VAL A 172 4.71 -1.94 13.88
C VAL A 172 3.97 -0.68 13.47
N PHE A 173 3.82 0.27 14.39
CA PHE A 173 3.30 1.59 14.07
C PHE A 173 4.00 2.68 14.88
N TYR A 174 3.83 3.94 14.43
CA TYR A 174 4.36 5.15 15.06
C TYR A 174 3.25 6.17 15.24
N ARG A 175 3.15 6.76 16.45
CA ARG A 175 2.22 7.87 16.72
C ARG A 175 2.90 9.21 16.45
N PRO A 176 2.27 10.10 15.66
CA PRO A 176 2.77 11.48 15.52
C PRO A 176 3.02 12.16 16.86
N GLY A 177 4.08 12.96 16.90
CA GLY A 177 4.52 13.64 18.13
C GLY A 177 5.54 12.85 18.93
N THR A 178 5.27 11.59 19.27
CA THR A 178 6.23 10.73 19.99
C THR A 178 7.16 9.99 19.05
N TRP A 179 6.64 9.56 17.92
CA TRP A 179 7.33 8.77 16.88
C TRP A 179 8.05 7.54 17.42
N LYS A 180 7.58 7.02 18.57
CA LYS A 180 8.12 5.78 19.15
C LYS A 180 7.52 4.57 18.44
N ARG A 181 8.36 3.55 18.25
CA ARG A 181 7.93 2.25 17.71
C ARG A 181 7.02 1.54 18.71
N GLU A 182 5.84 1.15 18.27
CA GLU A 182 4.90 0.28 18.98
C GLU A 182 4.62 -0.95 18.14
N VAL A 183 4.50 -2.13 18.78
CA VAL A 183 4.38 -3.41 18.08
C VAL A 183 2.91 -3.80 17.95
N ILE A 184 2.48 -4.08 16.71
CA ILE A 184 1.19 -4.70 16.41
C ILE A 184 1.30 -6.22 16.56
N SER A 185 2.32 -6.82 15.93
CA SER A 185 2.55 -8.26 15.95
C SER A 185 4.01 -8.60 15.63
N ASN A 186 4.47 -9.72 16.18
CA ASN A 186 5.70 -10.40 15.79
C ASN A 186 5.41 -11.83 15.29
N ASP A 187 4.17 -12.12 14.89
CA ASP A 187 3.73 -13.50 14.59
C ASP A 187 3.77 -13.86 13.11
N LEU A 188 4.04 -12.88 12.24
CA LEU A 188 4.22 -13.10 10.80
C LEU A 188 5.62 -13.70 10.54
N ALA A 189 5.72 -14.56 9.55
CA ALA A 189 7.00 -15.14 9.12
C ALA A 189 7.14 -15.12 7.60
N GLY A 190 8.36 -15.10 7.11
CA GLY A 190 8.68 -15.05 5.69
C GLY A 190 8.68 -13.61 5.16
N VAL A 191 8.18 -13.43 3.95
CA VAL A 191 8.03 -12.12 3.34
C VAL A 191 6.65 -11.55 3.68
N LEU A 192 6.62 -10.33 4.21
CA LEU A 192 5.43 -9.48 4.36
C LEU A 192 5.52 -8.38 3.32
N HIS A 193 4.80 -8.51 2.21
CA HIS A 193 4.98 -7.59 1.08
C HIS A 193 3.92 -6.50 1.01
N GLY A 194 2.64 -6.84 1.13
CA GLY A 194 1.53 -5.91 0.99
C GLY A 194 0.82 -5.61 2.30
N ILE A 195 0.38 -4.36 2.48
CA ILE A 195 -0.59 -3.97 3.52
C ILE A 195 -1.67 -3.08 2.93
N SER A 196 -2.91 -3.28 3.38
CA SER A 196 -4.06 -2.45 3.06
C SER A 196 -4.76 -2.01 4.35
N ILE A 197 -5.17 -0.75 4.39
CA ILE A 197 -5.87 -0.17 5.54
C ILE A 197 -7.35 -0.04 5.16
N VAL A 198 -8.21 -0.49 6.04
CA VAL A 198 -9.66 -0.52 5.77
C VAL A 198 -10.45 -0.55 7.08
N ASP A 199 -11.52 0.24 7.16
CA ASP A 199 -12.59 0.01 8.16
C ASP A 199 -13.33 -1.28 7.78
N TRP A 200 -12.91 -2.38 8.43
CA TRP A 200 -13.36 -3.73 8.04
C TRP A 200 -14.77 -4.02 8.53
N ASP A 201 -15.12 -3.67 9.72
CA ASP A 201 -16.41 -3.99 10.33
C ASP A 201 -17.40 -2.82 10.41
N GLY A 202 -17.00 -1.61 10.00
CA GLY A 202 -17.83 -0.42 9.92
C GLY A 202 -17.90 0.34 11.25
N ASP A 203 -16.95 0.11 12.15
CA ASP A 203 -16.90 0.75 13.47
C ASP A 203 -16.12 2.07 13.48
N ARG A 204 -15.62 2.52 12.33
CA ARG A 204 -14.81 3.72 12.09
C ARG A 204 -13.39 3.62 12.65
N ARG A 205 -12.92 2.44 12.95
CA ARG A 205 -11.50 2.15 13.19
C ARG A 205 -10.93 1.43 11.98
N ASP A 206 -9.70 1.74 11.68
CA ASP A 206 -9.01 1.07 10.58
C ASP A 206 -8.38 -0.24 11.06
N GLU A 207 -8.69 -1.31 10.35
CA GLU A 207 -7.98 -2.56 10.42
C GLU A 207 -6.86 -2.63 9.39
N ILE A 208 -5.92 -3.54 9.64
CA ILE A 208 -4.77 -3.76 8.77
C ILE A 208 -4.88 -5.13 8.14
N LEU A 209 -5.01 -5.17 6.81
CA LEU A 209 -4.81 -6.38 6.04
C LEU A 209 -3.34 -6.52 5.65
N THR A 210 -2.83 -7.73 5.72
CA THR A 210 -1.46 -8.06 5.30
C THR A 210 -1.49 -9.16 4.25
N ALA A 211 -0.61 -9.04 3.24
CA ALA A 211 -0.30 -10.09 2.28
C ALA A 211 1.14 -10.57 2.49
N SER A 212 1.30 -11.86 2.75
CA SER A 212 2.58 -12.47 3.13
C SER A 212 2.71 -13.90 2.62
N PHE A 213 3.86 -14.56 2.84
CA PHE A 213 4.03 -15.99 2.58
C PHE A 213 3.03 -16.87 3.35
N GLU A 214 2.45 -16.36 4.44
CA GLU A 214 1.39 -17.06 5.18
C GLU A 214 -0.02 -16.77 4.65
N GLY A 215 -0.15 -16.04 3.54
CA GLY A 215 -1.41 -15.62 2.92
C GLY A 215 -1.89 -14.27 3.43
N ILE A 216 -3.22 -14.09 3.44
CA ILE A 216 -3.88 -12.83 3.82
C ILE A 216 -4.34 -12.91 5.27
N SER A 217 -3.91 -11.95 6.08
CA SER A 217 -4.33 -11.83 7.49
C SER A 217 -4.93 -10.46 7.78
N LEU A 218 -5.90 -10.43 8.67
CA LEU A 218 -6.55 -9.25 9.22
C LEU A 218 -6.05 -9.03 10.65
N PHE A 219 -5.63 -7.80 10.95
CA PHE A 219 -5.28 -7.36 12.31
C PHE A 219 -6.29 -6.33 12.79
N GLN A 220 -6.89 -6.59 13.96
CA GLN A 220 -7.91 -5.76 14.60
C GLN A 220 -7.48 -5.39 16.01
N LEU A 221 -7.72 -4.13 16.40
CA LEU A 221 -7.44 -3.64 17.75
C LEU A 221 -8.71 -3.69 18.61
N GLY A 222 -8.78 -4.62 19.57
CA GLY A 222 -9.87 -4.78 20.53
C GLY A 222 -9.37 -4.84 21.97
N GLY A 223 -8.74 -3.75 22.47
CA GLY A 223 -7.98 -3.74 23.74
C GLY A 223 -6.56 -4.32 23.55
N LYS A 224 -6.40 -5.36 22.78
CA LYS A 224 -5.13 -5.89 22.26
C LYS A 224 -5.28 -6.26 20.79
N TRP A 225 -4.17 -6.30 20.07
CA TRP A 225 -4.15 -6.75 18.69
C TRP A 225 -4.53 -8.22 18.57
N ARG A 226 -5.37 -8.53 17.58
CA ARG A 226 -5.79 -9.89 17.23
C ARG A 226 -5.54 -10.11 15.74
N ARG A 227 -4.85 -11.18 15.40
CA ARG A 227 -4.66 -11.64 14.02
C ARG A 227 -5.68 -12.71 13.67
N THR A 228 -6.32 -12.58 12.50
CA THR A 228 -7.18 -13.60 11.89
C THR A 228 -6.68 -13.87 10.47
N ARG A 229 -6.30 -15.09 10.15
CA ARG A 229 -5.96 -15.45 8.76
C ARG A 229 -7.25 -15.63 7.98
N LEU A 230 -7.43 -14.83 6.92
CA LEU A 230 -8.62 -14.86 6.05
C LEU A 230 -8.44 -15.87 4.91
N ALA A 231 -7.26 -15.89 4.27
CA ALA A 231 -6.96 -16.76 3.15
C ALA A 231 -5.53 -17.26 3.19
N GLN A 232 -5.31 -18.45 2.64
CA GLN A 232 -3.98 -19.08 2.59
C GLN A 232 -3.08 -18.46 1.51
N GLY A 233 -3.66 -17.88 0.46
CA GLY A 233 -2.90 -17.45 -0.72
C GLY A 233 -2.64 -18.60 -1.68
N SER A 234 -1.58 -18.47 -2.48
CA SER A 234 -1.11 -19.57 -3.34
C SER A 234 -0.84 -20.83 -2.50
N PRO A 235 -1.35 -21.98 -2.94
CA PRO A 235 -1.19 -23.26 -2.23
C PRO A 235 0.20 -23.89 -2.40
N ASP A 236 1.09 -23.27 -3.16
CA ASP A 236 2.42 -23.80 -3.44
C ASP A 236 3.24 -23.95 -2.17
N ALA A 237 4.30 -24.77 -2.25
CA ALA A 237 5.21 -24.95 -1.14
C ALA A 237 6.05 -23.69 -0.86
N TRP A 238 6.39 -23.45 0.40
CA TRP A 238 7.33 -22.40 0.79
C TRP A 238 8.65 -22.46 0.00
N PRO A 239 9.15 -21.37 -0.53
CA PRO A 239 8.75 -19.96 -0.36
C PRO A 239 7.82 -19.41 -1.45
N LYS A 240 7.23 -20.26 -2.29
CA LYS A 240 6.33 -19.86 -3.40
C LYS A 240 4.85 -19.90 -3.00
N CYS A 241 4.56 -19.76 -1.71
CA CYS A 241 3.20 -19.76 -1.16
C CYS A 241 2.70 -18.34 -0.84
N GLY A 242 1.44 -18.27 -0.40
CA GLY A 242 0.85 -17.05 0.14
C GLY A 242 0.52 -15.99 -0.91
N SER A 243 0.59 -14.74 -0.49
CA SER A 243 0.16 -13.59 -1.29
C SER A 243 1.19 -12.46 -1.23
N SER A 244 1.28 -11.68 -2.31
CA SER A 244 2.17 -10.53 -2.45
C SER A 244 1.48 -9.21 -2.06
N GLU A 245 0.33 -8.94 -2.66
CA GLU A 245 -0.46 -7.73 -2.43
C GLU A 245 -1.90 -8.09 -2.08
N VAL A 246 -2.59 -7.18 -1.38
CA VAL A 246 -4.01 -7.32 -1.07
C VAL A 246 -4.72 -5.97 -1.18
N ALA A 247 -5.87 -5.98 -1.83
CA ALA A 247 -6.80 -4.86 -1.88
C ALA A 247 -8.21 -5.34 -1.55
N VAL A 248 -9.06 -4.41 -1.06
CA VAL A 248 -10.45 -4.69 -0.71
C VAL A 248 -11.36 -3.94 -1.64
N GLY A 249 -12.31 -4.64 -2.26
CA GLY A 249 -13.37 -4.03 -3.05
C GLY A 249 -14.75 -4.39 -2.52
N ARG A 250 -15.77 -3.69 -3.03
CA ARG A 250 -17.19 -3.96 -2.74
C ARG A 250 -17.99 -4.00 -4.03
N ILE A 251 -18.90 -4.94 -4.14
CA ILE A 251 -19.95 -4.97 -5.16
C ILE A 251 -21.28 -4.93 -4.42
N GLY A 252 -21.91 -3.77 -4.43
CA GLY A 252 -23.06 -3.49 -3.56
C GLY A 252 -22.68 -3.66 -2.08
N LYS A 253 -23.37 -4.56 -1.36
CA LYS A 253 -23.07 -4.83 0.05
C LYS A 253 -22.02 -5.94 0.27
N ARG A 254 -21.60 -6.62 -0.79
CA ARG A 254 -20.65 -7.73 -0.69
C ARG A 254 -19.23 -7.24 -0.83
N ARG A 255 -18.39 -7.63 0.12
CA ARG A 255 -16.95 -7.40 0.08
C ARG A 255 -16.27 -8.53 -0.69
N PHE A 256 -15.20 -8.20 -1.41
CA PHE A 256 -14.27 -9.14 -1.97
C PHE A 256 -12.84 -8.70 -1.65
N LEU A 257 -11.90 -9.65 -1.66
CA LEU A 257 -10.48 -9.35 -1.63
C LEU A 257 -9.91 -9.60 -3.03
N CYS A 258 -8.95 -8.79 -3.41
CA CYS A 258 -8.14 -9.03 -4.58
C CYS A 258 -6.68 -9.15 -4.15
N ALA A 259 -5.94 -10.08 -4.75
CA ALA A 259 -4.55 -10.34 -4.39
C ALA A 259 -3.69 -10.60 -5.63
N ILE A 260 -2.39 -10.34 -5.52
CA ILE A 260 -1.36 -10.88 -6.41
C ILE A 260 -0.73 -12.07 -5.70
N GLU A 261 -0.58 -13.21 -6.42
CA GLU A 261 -0.08 -14.45 -5.85
C GLU A 261 0.82 -15.24 -6.82
N PRO A 262 1.83 -15.94 -6.27
CA PRO A 262 2.48 -15.74 -4.99
C PRO A 262 3.25 -14.42 -4.91
N TRP A 263 4.25 -14.29 -4.05
CA TRP A 263 5.12 -13.10 -3.97
C TRP A 263 5.80 -12.82 -5.30
N HIS A 264 5.62 -11.57 -5.82
CA HIS A 264 5.96 -11.16 -7.19
C HIS A 264 5.42 -12.15 -8.25
N GLY A 265 4.26 -12.74 -7.98
CA GLY A 265 3.70 -13.78 -8.80
C GLY A 265 2.99 -13.26 -10.05
N ASN A 266 2.42 -14.20 -10.76
CA ASN A 266 1.76 -13.96 -12.04
C ASN A 266 0.23 -14.02 -11.98
N GLN A 267 -0.35 -14.32 -10.81
CA GLN A 267 -1.79 -14.50 -10.68
C GLN A 267 -2.45 -13.29 -10.05
N VAL A 268 -3.50 -12.78 -10.67
CA VAL A 268 -4.50 -11.92 -10.04
C VAL A 268 -5.62 -12.79 -9.53
N VAL A 269 -5.87 -12.73 -8.24
CA VAL A 269 -6.81 -13.60 -7.53
C VAL A 269 -7.89 -12.76 -6.87
N VAL A 270 -9.13 -13.20 -7.00
CA VAL A 270 -10.27 -12.66 -6.26
C VAL A 270 -10.74 -13.68 -5.22
N TYR A 271 -10.98 -13.21 -4.02
CA TYR A 271 -11.60 -13.98 -2.95
C TYR A 271 -12.99 -13.46 -2.67
N VAL A 272 -13.96 -14.35 -2.72
CA VAL A 272 -15.36 -14.06 -2.39
C VAL A 272 -15.75 -14.86 -1.17
N GLU A 273 -16.33 -14.18 -0.19
CA GLU A 273 -16.80 -14.83 1.02
C GLU A 273 -18.09 -15.62 0.74
N ARG A 274 -18.07 -16.92 1.04
CA ARG A 274 -19.23 -17.80 0.99
C ARG A 274 -19.29 -18.63 2.27
N ARG A 275 -20.41 -18.53 2.99
CA ARG A 275 -20.65 -19.30 4.25
C ARG A 275 -19.52 -19.15 5.29
N GLY A 276 -18.94 -17.94 5.37
CA GLY A 276 -17.86 -17.65 6.32
C GLY A 276 -16.48 -18.11 5.88
N GLN A 277 -16.32 -18.54 4.63
CA GLN A 277 -15.03 -18.94 4.05
C GLN A 277 -14.71 -18.11 2.80
N TRP A 278 -13.45 -17.79 2.61
CA TRP A 278 -12.95 -17.05 1.46
C TRP A 278 -12.55 -18.02 0.34
N GLU A 279 -13.40 -18.07 -0.69
CA GLU A 279 -13.16 -18.90 -1.88
C GLU A 279 -12.24 -18.19 -2.85
N ARG A 280 -11.12 -18.84 -3.20
CA ARG A 280 -10.08 -18.35 -4.11
C ARG A 280 -10.47 -18.56 -5.57
N GLN A 281 -10.37 -17.53 -6.40
CA GLN A 281 -10.57 -17.59 -7.83
C GLN A 281 -9.47 -16.82 -8.56
N VAL A 282 -8.68 -17.50 -9.38
CA VAL A 282 -7.74 -16.86 -10.30
C VAL A 282 -8.54 -16.23 -11.45
N ILE A 283 -8.37 -14.94 -11.67
CA ILE A 283 -9.05 -14.21 -12.76
C ILE A 283 -8.09 -13.83 -13.89
N ASP A 284 -6.79 -13.81 -13.63
CA ASP A 284 -5.73 -13.59 -14.60
C ASP A 284 -4.45 -14.28 -14.14
N ASP A 285 -3.71 -14.91 -15.04
CA ASP A 285 -2.42 -15.55 -14.78
C ASP A 285 -1.34 -15.16 -15.83
N SER A 286 -1.63 -14.13 -16.62
CA SER A 286 -0.75 -13.65 -17.69
C SER A 286 0.31 -12.65 -17.24
N PHE A 287 0.27 -12.22 -15.97
CA PHE A 287 1.23 -11.27 -15.41
C PHE A 287 2.65 -11.84 -15.31
N VAL A 288 3.61 -10.92 -15.30
CA VAL A 288 5.00 -11.21 -14.96
C VAL A 288 5.42 -10.24 -13.88
N ASP A 289 5.94 -10.76 -12.77
CA ASP A 289 6.41 -9.95 -11.63
C ASP A 289 5.37 -8.96 -11.11
N GLY A 290 4.13 -9.42 -10.86
CA GLY A 290 3.04 -8.60 -10.34
C GLY A 290 3.43 -7.92 -9.02
N HIS A 291 3.26 -6.58 -8.92
CA HIS A 291 3.81 -5.80 -7.81
C HIS A 291 2.84 -4.82 -7.17
N ALA A 292 1.89 -4.28 -7.89
CA ALA A 292 0.94 -3.29 -7.39
C ALA A 292 -0.50 -3.68 -7.71
N LEU A 293 -1.39 -3.47 -6.75
CA LEU A 293 -2.81 -3.80 -6.84
C LEU A 293 -3.65 -2.72 -6.18
N LEU A 294 -4.72 -2.33 -6.85
CA LEU A 294 -5.71 -1.40 -6.34
C LEU A 294 -7.10 -1.83 -6.76
N THR A 295 -8.08 -1.62 -5.90
CA THR A 295 -9.50 -1.69 -6.26
C THR A 295 -10.08 -0.28 -6.26
N ALA A 296 -10.83 0.08 -7.30
CA ALA A 296 -11.46 1.39 -7.44
C ALA A 296 -12.81 1.26 -8.12
N ASP A 297 -13.73 2.15 -7.76
CA ASP A 297 -14.97 2.42 -8.47
C ASP A 297 -14.68 3.48 -9.53
N LEU A 298 -14.93 3.16 -10.79
CA LEU A 298 -14.54 4.00 -11.93
C LEU A 298 -15.73 4.59 -12.70
N ASP A 299 -16.98 4.33 -12.27
CA ASP A 299 -18.22 4.78 -12.92
C ASP A 299 -19.16 5.56 -12.00
#